data_d03872ca44fe4e75e7bf8dd9be4bde7a
#
_entry.id   d03872ca44fe4e75e7bf8dd9be4bde7a
#
_cell.length_a   1.000
_cell.length_b   1.000
_cell.length_c   1.000
_cell.angle_alpha   90.00
_cell.angle_beta   90.00
_cell.angle_gamma   90.00
#
_symmetry.space_group_name_H-M   'P 1'
#
loop_
_entity.id
_entity.type
_entity.pdbx_description
1 polymer ?
#
loop_
_entity_poly.entity_id
_entity_poly.type
_entity_poly.pdbx_seq_one_letter_code
_entity_poly.pdbx_strand_id
1 'polypeptide(L)'
;MDELRITVLPAVSDERGLSVSVLTSCLAWVQPVQDLHFASIRTGAIRGNHFHIGKREAIAVVATDHWSLHWDTGSGTEAKHRTFAGDGAVLVEIPPLWAHAIRNEGNADLWIVAVSDRPYEPGETSPRKLVGSS
;
A
#
# COMPACT_ATOMS: atom_id res chain seq x y z
N MET A 1 3.56 -16.04 10.10
CA MET A 1 4.47 -14.97 9.73
C MET A 1 3.73 -13.66 9.80
N ASP A 2 4.27 -12.70 10.50
CA ASP A 2 3.57 -11.48 10.87
C ASP A 2 4.00 -10.27 10.05
N GLU A 3 4.88 -10.48 9.07
CA GLU A 3 5.39 -9.42 8.23
C GLU A 3 4.69 -9.40 6.86
N LEU A 4 4.40 -8.18 6.39
CA LEU A 4 3.98 -8.01 5.01
C LEU A 4 5.16 -8.26 4.08
N ARG A 5 4.88 -8.85 2.93
CA ARG A 5 5.87 -8.97 1.88
C ARG A 5 6.01 -7.63 1.18
N ILE A 6 7.19 -7.05 1.25
CA ILE A 6 7.51 -5.76 0.65
C ILE A 6 8.64 -5.98 -0.34
N THR A 7 8.39 -5.67 -1.61
CA THR A 7 9.37 -5.83 -2.69
C THR A 7 9.80 -4.46 -3.17
N VAL A 8 11.10 -4.21 -3.21
CA VAL A 8 11.64 -2.97 -3.78
C VAL A 8 11.50 -3.04 -5.29
N LEU A 9 10.88 -2.01 -5.88
CA LEU A 9 10.67 -1.93 -7.32
C LEU A 9 11.81 -1.17 -7.99
N PRO A 10 12.17 -1.53 -9.24
CA PRO A 10 13.16 -0.76 -10.00
C PRO A 10 12.68 0.68 -10.19
N ALA A 11 13.49 1.62 -9.76
CA ALA A 11 13.16 3.03 -9.83
C ALA A 11 14.38 3.85 -10.24
N VAL A 12 14.16 4.84 -11.10
CA VAL A 12 15.19 5.76 -11.56
C VAL A 12 14.71 7.18 -11.29
N SER A 13 15.55 7.96 -10.63
CA SER A 13 15.26 9.36 -10.32
C SER A 13 16.23 10.26 -11.09
N ASP A 14 15.71 11.27 -11.74
CA ASP A 14 16.52 12.30 -12.43
C ASP A 14 15.81 13.65 -12.31
N GLU A 15 16.33 14.67 -13.02
CA GLU A 15 15.77 16.03 -12.93
C GLU A 15 14.33 16.15 -13.43
N ARG A 16 13.82 15.14 -14.17
CA ARG A 16 12.43 15.12 -14.63
C ARG A 16 11.49 14.48 -13.61
N GLY A 17 12.02 13.72 -12.65
CA GLY A 17 11.25 13.02 -11.64
C GLY A 17 11.62 11.56 -11.50
N LEU A 18 10.68 10.77 -11.01
CA LEU A 18 10.86 9.36 -10.67
C LEU A 18 10.15 8.47 -11.68
N SER A 19 10.87 7.48 -12.20
CA SER A 19 10.33 6.47 -13.11
C SER A 19 10.40 5.11 -12.44
N VAL A 20 9.28 4.38 -12.41
CA VAL A 20 9.15 3.11 -11.69
C VAL A 20 8.59 2.04 -12.60
N SER A 21 9.15 0.85 -12.53
CA SER A 21 8.63 -0.32 -13.25
C SER A 21 8.07 -1.34 -12.27
N VAL A 22 6.89 -1.86 -12.59
CA VAL A 22 6.31 -3.01 -11.89
C VAL A 22 6.35 -4.18 -12.86
N LEU A 23 7.27 -5.12 -12.63
CA LEU A 23 7.40 -6.30 -13.48
C LEU A 23 6.20 -7.23 -13.24
N THR A 24 5.69 -7.83 -14.32
CA THR A 24 4.54 -8.74 -14.21
C THR A 24 4.81 -9.91 -13.28
N SER A 25 6.07 -10.36 -13.19
CA SER A 25 6.46 -11.42 -12.26
C SER A 25 6.23 -11.04 -10.80
N CYS A 26 6.28 -9.74 -10.46
CA CYS A 26 5.99 -9.24 -9.11
C CYS A 26 4.51 -9.31 -8.77
N LEU A 27 3.63 -9.50 -9.77
CA LEU A 27 2.18 -9.54 -9.58
C LEU A 27 1.62 -10.97 -9.59
N ALA A 28 2.48 -11.99 -9.58
CA ALA A 28 2.05 -13.39 -9.64
C ALA A 28 1.09 -13.75 -8.50
N TRP A 29 1.34 -13.23 -7.31
CA TRP A 29 0.53 -13.52 -6.12
C TRP A 29 -0.88 -12.94 -6.20
N VAL A 30 -1.08 -11.84 -6.95
CA VAL A 30 -2.37 -11.12 -7.00
C VAL A 30 -3.18 -11.47 -8.26
N GLN A 31 -2.82 -12.54 -8.95
CA GLN A 31 -3.54 -12.99 -10.15
C GLN A 31 -4.85 -13.72 -9.81
N PRO A 32 -5.87 -13.65 -10.69
CA PRO A 32 -5.91 -12.77 -11.87
C PRO A 32 -6.21 -11.32 -11.47
N VAL A 33 -5.54 -10.38 -12.11
CA VAL A 33 -5.77 -8.96 -11.83
C VAL A 33 -7.14 -8.56 -12.38
N GLN A 34 -8.00 -8.05 -11.51
CA GLN A 34 -9.37 -7.64 -11.84
C GLN A 34 -9.60 -6.14 -11.65
N ASP A 35 -8.70 -5.46 -10.96
CA ASP A 35 -8.86 -4.04 -10.67
C ASP A 35 -7.52 -3.35 -10.48
N LEU A 36 -7.41 -2.15 -11.02
CA LEU A 36 -6.29 -1.23 -10.80
C LEU A 36 -6.86 0.07 -10.25
N HIS A 37 -6.44 0.45 -9.07
CA HIS A 37 -6.95 1.64 -8.41
C HIS A 37 -5.81 2.61 -8.13
N PHE A 38 -5.88 3.80 -8.71
CA PHE A 38 -4.89 4.86 -8.54
C PHE A 38 -5.40 5.86 -7.52
N ALA A 39 -4.56 6.22 -6.57
CA ALA A 39 -4.94 7.20 -5.56
C ALA A 39 -3.75 8.05 -5.15
N SER A 40 -4.03 9.29 -4.80
CA SER A 40 -3.05 10.15 -4.14
C SER A 40 -3.37 10.23 -2.65
N ILE A 41 -2.33 10.48 -1.86
CA ILE A 41 -2.44 10.73 -0.42
C ILE A 41 -1.78 12.07 -0.16
N ARG A 42 -2.55 13.05 0.24
CA ARG A 42 -2.02 14.39 0.53
C ARG A 42 -1.18 14.37 1.81
N THR A 43 -0.34 15.36 1.97
CA THR A 43 0.49 15.53 3.18
C THR A 43 -0.35 15.39 4.43
N GLY A 44 0.08 14.51 5.34
CA GLY A 44 -0.60 14.24 6.61
C GLY A 44 -1.82 13.35 6.52
N ALA A 45 -2.30 13.04 5.31
CA ALA A 45 -3.47 12.19 5.13
C ALA A 45 -3.14 10.71 5.24
N ILE A 46 -4.17 9.94 5.50
CA ILE A 46 -4.09 8.48 5.64
C ILE A 46 -5.10 7.86 4.68
N ARG A 47 -4.68 6.83 3.94
CA ARG A 47 -5.59 5.92 3.23
C ARG A 47 -5.46 4.54 3.80
N GLY A 48 -6.59 3.84 3.88
CA GLY A 48 -6.67 2.53 4.50
C GLY A 48 -7.38 2.60 5.83
N ASN A 49 -6.76 2.10 6.89
CA ASN A 49 -7.42 1.85 8.17
C ASN A 49 -8.61 0.92 7.96
N HIS A 50 -8.36 -0.12 7.17
CA HIS A 50 -9.37 -1.11 6.82
C HIS A 50 -8.70 -2.45 6.49
N PHE A 51 -9.53 -3.48 6.33
CA PHE A 51 -9.12 -4.77 5.80
C PHE A 51 -10.13 -5.23 4.76
N HIS A 52 -9.70 -6.11 3.87
CA HIS A 52 -10.56 -6.74 2.87
C HIS A 52 -10.87 -8.17 3.30
N ILE A 53 -12.10 -8.61 3.03
CA ILE A 53 -12.58 -9.92 3.51
C ILE A 53 -12.00 -11.06 2.68
N GLY A 54 -12.04 -10.96 1.36
CA GLY A 54 -11.61 -12.06 0.50
C GLY A 54 -10.66 -11.69 -0.62
N LYS A 55 -10.31 -10.40 -0.78
CA LYS A 55 -9.47 -10.00 -1.88
C LYS A 55 -8.00 -9.89 -1.48
N ARG A 56 -7.13 -10.29 -2.40
CA ARG A 56 -5.71 -10.01 -2.31
C ARG A 56 -5.44 -8.67 -2.95
N GLU A 57 -4.54 -7.91 -2.36
CA GLU A 57 -4.19 -6.60 -2.88
C GLU A 57 -2.68 -6.43 -2.86
N ALA A 58 -2.13 -5.93 -3.96
CA ALA A 58 -0.73 -5.53 -4.05
C ALA A 58 -0.69 -4.04 -4.32
N ILE A 59 -0.08 -3.27 -3.42
CA ILE A 59 -0.05 -1.82 -3.50
C ILE A 59 1.35 -1.37 -3.89
N ALA A 60 1.47 -0.73 -5.05
CA ALA A 60 2.69 -0.04 -5.45
C ALA A 60 2.66 1.36 -4.85
N VAL A 61 3.67 1.69 -4.08
CA VAL A 61 3.83 3.01 -3.47
C VAL A 61 5.01 3.70 -4.12
N VAL A 62 4.77 4.86 -4.72
CA VAL A 62 5.80 5.66 -5.39
C VAL A 62 6.01 6.91 -4.55
N ALA A 63 7.19 7.04 -3.98
CA ALA A 63 7.47 8.08 -3.01
C ALA A 63 8.73 8.89 -3.34
N THR A 64 8.68 10.17 -3.00
CA THR A 64 9.84 11.07 -3.08
C THR A 64 10.18 11.64 -1.69
N ASP A 65 9.42 11.27 -0.68
CA ASP A 65 9.59 11.80 0.68
C ASP A 65 9.14 10.74 1.70
N HIS A 66 8.96 11.14 2.94
CA HIS A 66 8.65 10.24 4.04
C HIS A 66 7.22 9.72 4.01
N TRP A 67 7.04 8.45 4.33
CA TRP A 67 5.73 7.85 4.52
C TRP A 67 5.84 6.66 5.46
N SER A 68 4.70 6.21 5.98
CA SER A 68 4.66 5.05 6.87
C SER A 68 3.58 4.08 6.46
N LEU A 69 3.87 2.80 6.70
CA LEU A 69 2.98 1.68 6.46
C LEU A 69 2.63 1.06 7.81
N HIS A 70 1.35 0.84 8.03
CA HIS A 70 0.84 0.24 9.27
C HIS A 70 0.00 -0.97 8.91
N TRP A 71 0.11 -2.05 9.71
CA TRP A 71 -0.66 -3.26 9.45
C TRP A 71 -0.86 -4.07 10.72
N ASP A 72 -1.84 -4.97 10.71
CA ASP A 72 -1.95 -6.06 11.64
C ASP A 72 -2.26 -7.34 10.86
N THR A 73 -2.21 -8.48 11.54
CA THR A 73 -2.42 -9.79 10.91
C THR A 73 -3.82 -10.33 11.16
N GLY A 74 -4.71 -9.50 11.67
CA GLY A 74 -6.08 -9.85 11.96
C GLY A 74 -6.56 -9.25 13.27
N SER A 75 -7.84 -9.40 13.54
CA SER A 75 -8.48 -8.84 14.74
C SER A 75 -7.81 -9.36 16.02
N GLY A 76 -7.53 -8.46 16.95
CA GLY A 76 -6.92 -8.79 18.23
C GLY A 76 -5.41 -8.90 18.20
N THR A 77 -4.76 -8.68 17.04
CA THR A 77 -3.31 -8.69 16.94
C THR A 77 -2.75 -7.29 17.15
N GLU A 78 -1.46 -7.23 17.48
CA GLU A 78 -0.78 -5.95 17.67
C GLU A 78 -0.49 -5.29 16.32
N ALA A 79 -0.76 -3.99 16.23
CA ALA A 79 -0.43 -3.21 15.04
C ALA A 79 1.08 -3.02 14.93
N LYS A 80 1.59 -3.19 13.72
CA LYS A 80 3.00 -3.00 13.37
C LYS A 80 3.12 -1.82 12.40
N HIS A 81 4.31 -1.25 12.31
CA HIS A 81 4.54 -0.20 11.34
C HIS A 81 5.98 -0.20 10.85
N ARG A 82 6.18 0.41 9.70
CA ARG A 82 7.48 0.65 9.10
C ARG A 82 7.48 2.01 8.41
N THR A 83 8.56 2.77 8.57
CA THR A 83 8.72 4.08 7.95
C THR A 83 9.67 3.99 6.77
N PHE A 84 9.41 4.83 5.76
CA PHE A 84 10.20 4.91 4.54
C PHE A 84 10.58 6.36 4.29
N ALA A 85 11.68 6.58 3.60
CA ALA A 85 12.17 7.92 3.29
C ALA A 85 12.87 7.95 1.94
N GLY A 86 12.81 9.11 1.28
CA GLY A 86 13.53 9.36 0.04
C GLY A 86 12.84 8.82 -1.20
N ASP A 87 13.51 8.96 -2.34
CA ASP A 87 13.02 8.51 -3.63
C ASP A 87 13.00 6.98 -3.70
N GLY A 88 11.91 6.44 -4.20
CA GLY A 88 11.84 5.00 -4.42
C GLY A 88 10.43 4.50 -4.57
N ALA A 89 10.32 3.21 -4.78
CA ALA A 89 9.03 2.55 -4.89
C ALA A 89 9.11 1.15 -4.32
N VAL A 90 8.01 0.72 -3.72
CA VAL A 90 7.87 -0.63 -3.19
C VAL A 90 6.51 -1.19 -3.58
N LEU A 91 6.44 -2.51 -3.63
CA LEU A 91 5.18 -3.23 -3.80
C LEU A 91 4.88 -3.95 -2.49
N VAL A 92 3.71 -3.67 -1.93
CA VAL A 92 3.28 -4.25 -0.64
C VAL A 92 2.15 -5.23 -0.91
N GLU A 93 2.34 -6.50 -0.53
CA GLU A 93 1.32 -7.53 -0.70
C GLU A 93 0.49 -7.65 0.58
N ILE A 94 -0.81 -7.41 0.46
CA ILE A 94 -1.75 -7.42 1.59
C ILE A 94 -2.66 -8.64 1.49
N PRO A 95 -2.49 -9.64 2.38
CA PRO A 95 -3.41 -10.78 2.42
C PRO A 95 -4.82 -10.38 2.85
N PRO A 96 -5.84 -11.17 2.49
CA PRO A 96 -7.18 -10.96 3.04
C PRO A 96 -7.15 -10.96 4.56
N LEU A 97 -8.00 -10.15 5.17
CA LEU A 97 -8.20 -10.00 6.61
C LEU A 97 -7.10 -9.23 7.35
N TRP A 98 -5.98 -8.95 6.69
CA TRP A 98 -4.95 -8.10 7.28
C TRP A 98 -5.31 -6.64 7.08
N ALA A 99 -5.40 -5.89 8.17
CA ALA A 99 -5.65 -4.46 8.09
C ALA A 99 -4.37 -3.72 7.68
N HIS A 100 -4.54 -2.64 6.95
CA HIS A 100 -3.42 -1.83 6.49
C HIS A 100 -3.81 -0.36 6.40
N ALA A 101 -2.80 0.50 6.52
CA ALA A 101 -2.94 1.95 6.35
C ALA A 101 -1.63 2.52 5.86
N ILE A 102 -1.72 3.53 5.02
CA ILE A 102 -0.58 4.29 4.50
C ILE A 102 -0.79 5.74 4.87
N ARG A 103 0.21 6.31 5.56
CA ARG A 103 0.20 7.72 5.94
C ARG A 103 1.30 8.46 5.19
N ASN A 104 0.94 9.57 4.58
CA ASN A 104 1.93 10.46 3.96
C ASN A 104 2.52 11.37 5.04
N GLU A 105 3.79 11.21 5.32
CA GLU A 105 4.52 11.99 6.31
C GLU A 105 5.50 12.97 5.67
N GLY A 106 5.38 13.17 4.37
CA GLY A 106 6.23 14.08 3.61
C GLY A 106 5.53 15.40 3.26
N ASN A 107 6.15 16.15 2.38
CA ASN A 107 5.70 17.49 1.99
C ASN A 107 5.08 17.55 0.59
N ALA A 108 4.92 16.42 -0.08
CA ALA A 108 4.32 16.33 -1.41
C ALA A 108 3.32 15.19 -1.42
N ASP A 109 2.42 15.19 -2.41
CA ASP A 109 1.48 14.10 -2.58
C ASP A 109 2.21 12.78 -2.78
N LEU A 110 1.69 11.74 -2.15
CA LEU A 110 2.14 10.37 -2.30
C LEU A 110 1.18 9.66 -3.24
N TRP A 111 1.71 8.92 -4.21
CA TRP A 111 0.87 8.19 -5.17
C TRP A 111 0.95 6.68 -4.93
N ILE A 112 -0.20 6.03 -5.01
CA ILE A 112 -0.30 4.59 -4.89
C ILE A 112 -1.12 4.01 -6.05
N VAL A 113 -0.79 2.77 -6.42
CA VAL A 113 -1.58 1.97 -7.35
C VAL A 113 -1.89 0.65 -6.64
N ALA A 114 -3.16 0.43 -6.36
CA ALA A 114 -3.60 -0.81 -5.75
C ALA A 114 -4.08 -1.77 -6.84
N VAL A 115 -3.46 -2.95 -6.87
CA VAL A 115 -3.77 -4.02 -7.80
C VAL A 115 -4.48 -5.11 -7.03
N SER A 116 -5.64 -5.55 -7.48
CA SER A 116 -6.40 -6.58 -6.76
C SER A 116 -6.92 -7.68 -7.67
N ASP A 117 -7.16 -8.85 -7.07
CA ASP A 117 -7.63 -10.04 -7.77
C ASP A 117 -9.16 -10.12 -7.85
N ARG A 118 -9.85 -9.09 -7.38
CA ARG A 118 -11.31 -8.97 -7.46
C ARG A 118 -11.70 -7.56 -7.86
N PRO A 119 -12.79 -7.40 -8.61
CA PRO A 119 -13.32 -6.06 -8.88
C PRO A 119 -13.83 -5.43 -7.58
N TYR A 120 -13.97 -4.11 -7.59
CA TYR A 120 -14.54 -3.39 -6.46
C TYR A 120 -15.95 -3.90 -6.16
N GLU A 121 -16.22 -4.22 -4.88
CA GLU A 121 -17.53 -4.66 -4.41
C GLU A 121 -17.85 -3.96 -3.09
N PRO A 122 -19.01 -3.30 -2.97
CA PRO A 122 -19.46 -2.77 -1.68
C PRO A 122 -19.54 -3.88 -0.62
N GLY A 123 -19.11 -3.60 0.59
CA GLY A 123 -19.13 -4.58 1.68
C GLY A 123 -17.92 -5.49 1.76
N GLU A 124 -17.02 -5.47 0.77
CA GLU A 124 -15.78 -6.23 0.80
C GLU A 124 -14.73 -5.61 1.74
N THR A 125 -14.89 -4.36 2.10
CA THR A 125 -13.96 -3.61 2.93
C THR A 125 -14.59 -3.29 4.29
N SER A 126 -13.86 -3.55 5.37
CA SER A 126 -14.29 -3.26 6.74
C SER A 126 -13.31 -2.34 7.43
N PRO A 127 -13.80 -1.39 8.24
CA PRO A 127 -12.91 -0.45 8.92
C PRO A 127 -12.14 -1.11 10.07
N ARG A 128 -10.89 -0.71 10.22
CA ARG A 128 -10.06 -1.03 11.39
C ARG A 128 -8.98 0.04 11.53
N LYS A 129 -9.09 0.87 12.55
CA LYS A 129 -8.15 1.96 12.75
C LYS A 129 -6.81 1.43 13.27
N LEU A 130 -5.75 1.65 12.52
CA LEU A 130 -4.37 1.30 12.88
C LEU A 130 -3.56 2.53 13.27
N VAL A 131 -3.84 3.66 12.63
CA VAL A 131 -3.14 4.90 12.86
C VAL A 131 -4.16 6.03 12.81
N GLY A 132 -4.01 7.01 13.74
CA GLY A 132 -4.87 8.18 13.77
C GLY A 132 -4.29 9.34 13.01
N SER A 133 -5.17 10.20 12.47
CA SER A 133 -4.77 11.54 12.07
C SER A 133 -4.52 12.34 13.32
N SER A 134 -3.39 13.00 13.38
CA SER A 134 -3.08 13.92 14.46
C SER A 134 -3.76 15.25 14.25
#